data_643f687369756139e93fb9a99c5854d3
#
_entry.id   643f687369756139e93fb9a99c5854d3
#
_cell.length_a   1.000
_cell.length_b   1.000
_cell.length_c   1.000
_cell.angle_alpha   90.00
_cell.angle_beta   90.00
_cell.angle_gamma   90.00
#
_symmetry.space_group_name_H-M   'P 1'
#
loop_
_entity.id
_entity.type
_entity.pdbx_description
1 polymer ?
#
loop_
_entity_poly.entity_id
_entity_poly.type
_entity_poly.pdbx_seq_one_letter_code
_entity_poly.pdbx_strand_id
1 'polypeptide(L)'
;MKTLTISTLLLVTVLFSTAVYAHHSAAGIDRSKTVTVEGVVKQFKWGNPHSWLEVEVQNSKGGSDVWNFEMNPPAYLVRSGWKSTSVKAGDKVKVTGRPFMNGDPGGIFVSATLEDGKVLGAGAQPSQVNPPAQPATK
;
A
#
# COMPACT_ATOMS: atom_id res chain seq x y z
N MET A 1 -45.79 41.13 -23.76
CA MET A 1 -44.77 41.32 -22.73
C MET A 1 -44.93 40.27 -21.64
N LYS A 2 -44.37 39.09 -21.81
CA LYS A 2 -44.31 38.01 -20.78
C LYS A 2 -43.41 36.91 -21.32
N THR A 3 -42.08 37.11 -21.37
CA THR A 3 -41.11 36.03 -21.70
C THR A 3 -39.73 36.45 -21.25
N LEU A 4 -39.50 36.57 -19.95
CA LEU A 4 -38.12 36.80 -19.47
C LEU A 4 -37.90 36.34 -18.01
N THR A 5 -38.32 35.14 -17.64
CA THR A 5 -38.11 34.66 -16.28
C THR A 5 -37.80 33.16 -16.14
N ILE A 6 -37.47 32.46 -17.22
CA ILE A 6 -37.18 30.97 -17.14
C ILE A 6 -35.71 30.65 -17.36
N SER A 7 -34.89 31.57 -17.79
CA SER A 7 -33.47 31.25 -18.15
C SER A 7 -32.46 31.36 -16.98
N THR A 8 -32.86 31.77 -15.80
CA THR A 8 -31.89 31.99 -14.69
C THR A 8 -31.85 30.84 -13.68
N LEU A 9 -32.70 29.85 -13.80
CA LEU A 9 -32.79 28.76 -12.81
C LEU A 9 -32.04 27.48 -13.24
N LEU A 10 -31.41 27.45 -14.42
CA LEU A 10 -30.72 26.24 -14.93
C LEU A 10 -29.19 26.28 -14.81
N LEU A 11 -28.62 27.30 -14.19
CA LEU A 11 -27.15 27.47 -14.15
C LEU A 11 -26.52 27.24 -12.77
N VAL A 12 -27.26 26.77 -11.78
CA VAL A 12 -26.73 26.56 -10.42
C VAL A 12 -26.54 25.10 -10.06
N THR A 13 -26.88 24.16 -10.91
CA THR A 13 -26.85 22.70 -10.60
C THR A 13 -25.63 21.95 -11.09
N VAL A 14 -24.57 22.57 -11.58
CA VAL A 14 -23.40 21.85 -12.16
C VAL A 14 -22.11 21.97 -11.34
N LEU A 15 -22.13 22.54 -10.15
CA LEU A 15 -20.91 22.73 -9.37
C LEU A 15 -20.80 21.90 -8.08
N PHE A 16 -21.53 20.76 -7.99
CA PHE A 16 -21.18 19.72 -7.01
C PHE A 16 -20.38 18.62 -7.68
N SER A 17 -19.21 18.95 -8.21
CA SER A 17 -18.16 17.96 -8.37
C SER A 17 -17.73 17.53 -6.96
N THR A 18 -18.35 16.46 -6.46
CA THR A 18 -17.85 15.74 -5.29
C THR A 18 -16.42 15.29 -5.63
N ALA A 19 -15.45 15.99 -5.09
CA ALA A 19 -14.10 15.47 -5.01
C ALA A 19 -14.21 14.17 -4.19
N VAL A 20 -14.30 13.05 -4.87
CA VAL A 20 -14.10 11.74 -4.26
C VAL A 20 -12.62 11.72 -3.89
N TYR A 21 -12.32 12.19 -2.69
CA TYR A 21 -11.05 11.90 -2.06
C TYR A 21 -11.02 10.40 -1.83
N ALA A 22 -10.40 9.70 -2.77
CA ALA A 22 -9.91 8.35 -2.53
C ALA A 22 -8.78 8.45 -1.50
N HIS A 23 -9.14 8.75 -0.24
CA HIS A 23 -8.29 8.45 0.87
C HIS A 23 -8.26 6.93 0.95
N HIS A 24 -7.28 6.32 0.31
CA HIS A 24 -6.78 5.04 0.75
C HIS A 24 -6.34 5.25 2.19
N SER A 25 -7.29 5.08 3.08
CA SER A 25 -7.12 5.45 4.46
C SER A 25 -6.20 4.41 5.08
N ALA A 26 -5.03 4.86 5.49
CA ALA A 26 -4.23 4.16 6.49
C ALA A 26 -5.04 3.81 7.77
N ALA A 27 -6.31 4.19 7.82
CA ALA A 27 -7.30 3.88 8.85
C ALA A 27 -7.61 2.38 9.00
N GLY A 28 -7.41 1.57 7.94
CA GLY A 28 -7.60 0.12 7.97
C GLY A 28 -6.37 -0.69 8.37
N ILE A 29 -5.27 -0.05 8.79
CA ILE A 29 -4.00 -0.71 9.12
C ILE A 29 -3.73 -0.64 10.61
N ASP A 30 -3.45 -1.79 11.23
CA ASP A 30 -3.01 -1.85 12.62
C ASP A 30 -1.50 -1.50 12.69
N ARG A 31 -1.21 -0.23 12.94
CA ARG A 31 0.16 0.27 13.00
C ARG A 31 0.91 -0.15 14.27
N SER A 32 0.21 -0.65 15.27
CA SER A 32 0.79 -1.14 16.52
C SER A 32 1.32 -2.56 16.39
N LYS A 33 0.89 -3.30 15.36
CA LYS A 33 1.25 -4.68 15.12
C LYS A 33 2.13 -4.86 13.90
N THR A 34 2.87 -5.94 13.93
CA THR A 34 3.66 -6.44 12.81
C THR A 34 3.37 -7.92 12.64
N VAL A 35 3.19 -8.35 11.40
CA VAL A 35 3.08 -9.77 11.06
C VAL A 35 4.25 -10.15 10.16
N THR A 36 4.70 -11.39 10.30
CA THR A 36 5.69 -11.97 9.39
C THR A 36 5.15 -13.28 8.86
N VAL A 37 5.12 -13.44 7.56
CA VAL A 37 4.68 -14.65 6.87
C VAL A 37 5.76 -15.17 5.95
N GLU A 38 5.82 -16.49 5.79
CA GLU A 38 6.68 -17.17 4.83
C GLU A 38 5.80 -17.88 3.81
N GLY A 39 6.13 -17.71 2.54
CA GLY A 39 5.33 -18.30 1.48
C GLY A 39 5.99 -18.18 0.11
N VAL A 40 5.18 -18.41 -0.90
CA VAL A 40 5.59 -18.39 -2.30
C VAL A 40 4.94 -17.19 -2.99
N VAL A 41 5.71 -16.42 -3.73
CA VAL A 41 5.19 -15.30 -4.52
C VAL A 41 4.18 -15.83 -5.53
N LYS A 42 2.94 -15.34 -5.45
CA LYS A 42 1.90 -15.59 -6.42
C LYS A 42 1.96 -14.57 -7.55
N GLN A 43 2.10 -13.29 -7.18
CA GLN A 43 2.21 -12.19 -8.14
C GLN A 43 2.96 -11.01 -7.53
N PHE A 44 3.76 -10.34 -8.36
CA PHE A 44 4.35 -9.04 -8.06
C PHE A 44 3.87 -8.02 -9.10
N LYS A 45 3.02 -7.10 -8.68
CA LYS A 45 2.50 -6.00 -9.50
C LYS A 45 3.37 -4.77 -9.27
N TRP A 46 4.16 -4.42 -10.27
CA TRP A 46 5.04 -3.26 -10.25
C TRP A 46 4.37 -2.09 -10.97
N GLY A 47 3.88 -1.10 -10.23
CA GLY A 47 3.12 0.00 -10.86
C GLY A 47 2.70 1.11 -9.92
N ASN A 48 2.08 2.12 -10.50
CA ASN A 48 1.49 3.27 -9.82
C ASN A 48 -0.03 3.09 -9.69
N PRO A 49 -0.68 3.66 -8.66
CA PRO A 49 -0.09 4.46 -7.58
C PRO A 49 0.67 3.65 -6.54
N HIS A 50 0.46 2.35 -6.45
CA HIS A 50 1.10 1.43 -5.53
C HIS A 50 1.50 0.14 -6.24
N SER A 51 2.64 -0.43 -5.84
CA SER A 51 3.01 -1.79 -6.18
C SER A 51 2.35 -2.76 -5.18
N TRP A 52 2.21 -4.03 -5.56
CA TRP A 52 1.58 -5.05 -4.72
C TRP A 52 2.37 -6.35 -4.78
N LEU A 53 2.50 -7.01 -3.63
CA LEU A 53 3.11 -8.32 -3.51
C LEU A 53 2.06 -9.30 -2.97
N GLU A 54 1.67 -10.27 -3.79
CA GLU A 54 0.76 -11.36 -3.40
C GLU A 54 1.60 -12.59 -3.07
N VAL A 55 1.42 -13.11 -1.85
CA VAL A 55 2.17 -14.27 -1.33
C VAL A 55 1.18 -15.35 -0.92
N GLU A 56 1.36 -16.55 -1.43
CA GLU A 56 0.61 -17.74 -1.00
C GLU A 56 1.28 -18.34 0.22
N VAL A 57 0.53 -18.37 1.33
CA VAL A 57 1.01 -18.81 2.64
C VAL A 57 0.19 -20.01 3.09
N GLN A 58 0.86 -21.10 3.50
CA GLN A 58 0.19 -22.27 4.04
C GLN A 58 -0.51 -21.91 5.35
N ASN A 59 -1.77 -22.34 5.49
CA ASN A 59 -2.55 -22.11 6.69
C ASN A 59 -2.66 -23.37 7.56
N SER A 60 -3.11 -23.19 8.81
CA SER A 60 -3.22 -24.28 9.78
C SER A 60 -4.32 -25.30 9.46
N LYS A 61 -5.15 -25.05 8.44
CA LYS A 61 -6.25 -25.92 8.01
C LYS A 61 -5.83 -26.87 6.86
N GLY A 62 -4.55 -26.86 6.47
CA GLY A 62 -4.01 -27.69 5.38
C GLY A 62 -4.24 -27.14 3.98
N GLY A 63 -4.68 -25.88 3.87
CA GLY A 63 -4.78 -25.11 2.63
C GLY A 63 -3.81 -23.95 2.61
N SER A 64 -4.06 -22.98 1.74
CA SER A 64 -3.27 -21.74 1.65
C SER A 64 -4.17 -20.52 1.60
N ASP A 65 -3.64 -19.41 2.12
CA ASP A 65 -4.25 -18.08 2.04
C ASP A 65 -3.36 -17.18 1.18
N VAL A 66 -3.98 -16.31 0.40
CA VAL A 66 -3.25 -15.31 -0.38
C VAL A 66 -3.14 -14.02 0.44
N TRP A 67 -1.93 -13.71 0.86
CA TRP A 67 -1.59 -12.49 1.58
C TRP A 67 -1.27 -11.37 0.59
N ASN A 68 -1.97 -10.23 0.73
CA ASN A 68 -1.81 -9.08 -0.14
C ASN A 68 -1.08 -7.96 0.59
N PHE A 69 0.13 -7.62 0.15
CA PHE A 69 0.90 -6.53 0.72
C PHE A 69 0.94 -5.33 -0.21
N GLU A 70 0.38 -4.21 0.25
CA GLU A 70 0.48 -2.93 -0.43
C GLU A 70 1.88 -2.35 -0.22
N MET A 71 2.52 -1.98 -1.31
CA MET A 71 3.88 -1.45 -1.34
C MET A 71 3.88 -0.01 -1.86
N ASN A 72 4.96 0.69 -1.64
CA ASN A 72 5.17 2.01 -2.21
C ASN A 72 5.21 1.97 -3.76
N PRO A 73 5.00 3.12 -4.42
CA PRO A 73 5.23 3.23 -5.85
C PRO A 73 6.67 2.89 -6.26
N PRO A 74 6.89 2.47 -7.51
CA PRO A 74 8.22 2.14 -8.04
C PRO A 74 9.31 3.17 -7.74
N ALA A 75 8.99 4.46 -7.82
CA ALA A 75 9.94 5.55 -7.57
C ALA A 75 10.57 5.51 -6.17
N TYR A 76 9.87 4.99 -5.18
CA TYR A 76 10.40 4.82 -3.81
C TYR A 76 11.07 3.46 -3.62
N LEU A 77 10.52 2.42 -4.21
CA LEU A 77 11.03 1.06 -4.09
C LEU A 77 12.43 0.91 -4.70
N VAL A 78 12.70 1.55 -5.84
CA VAL A 78 14.04 1.50 -6.48
C VAL A 78 15.14 2.05 -5.57
N ARG A 79 14.82 3.03 -4.72
CA ARG A 79 15.77 3.61 -3.75
C ARG A 79 16.15 2.61 -2.65
N SER A 80 15.31 1.60 -2.41
CA SER A 80 15.56 0.50 -1.47
C SER A 80 16.08 -0.76 -2.17
N GLY A 81 16.49 -0.63 -3.42
CA GLY A 81 17.11 -1.71 -4.18
C GLY A 81 16.15 -2.65 -4.90
N TRP A 82 14.84 -2.35 -4.90
CA TRP A 82 13.86 -3.10 -5.68
C TRP A 82 13.99 -2.82 -7.18
N LYS A 83 13.67 -3.84 -7.95
CA LYS A 83 13.46 -3.78 -9.41
C LYS A 83 12.15 -4.50 -9.72
N SER A 84 11.56 -4.24 -10.87
CA SER A 84 10.38 -4.98 -11.34
C SER A 84 10.61 -6.50 -11.46
N THR A 85 11.88 -6.91 -11.49
CA THR A 85 12.33 -8.30 -11.57
C THR A 85 12.90 -8.85 -10.27
N SER A 86 12.76 -8.12 -9.14
CA SER A 86 13.34 -8.55 -7.85
C SER A 86 12.75 -9.86 -7.34
N VAL A 87 11.48 -10.10 -7.66
CA VAL A 87 10.78 -11.36 -7.38
C VAL A 87 9.85 -11.70 -8.54
N LYS A 88 9.58 -12.97 -8.71
CA LYS A 88 8.62 -13.51 -9.70
C LYS A 88 7.76 -14.59 -9.06
N ALA A 89 6.67 -14.96 -9.70
CA ALA A 89 5.83 -16.07 -9.27
C ALA A 89 6.67 -17.35 -9.08
N GLY A 90 6.46 -18.02 -7.96
CA GLY A 90 7.19 -19.22 -7.57
C GLY A 90 8.39 -18.98 -6.64
N ASP A 91 8.87 -17.75 -6.49
CA ASP A 91 9.98 -17.46 -5.58
C ASP A 91 9.53 -17.56 -4.11
N LYS A 92 10.38 -18.12 -3.25
CA LYS A 92 10.14 -18.15 -1.80
C LYS A 92 10.52 -16.81 -1.19
N VAL A 93 9.68 -16.33 -0.28
CA VAL A 93 9.89 -15.07 0.42
C VAL A 93 9.42 -15.15 1.86
N LYS A 94 10.08 -14.37 2.73
CA LYS A 94 9.59 -14.04 4.07
C LYS A 94 9.22 -12.57 4.07
N VAL A 95 7.94 -12.26 4.25
CA VAL A 95 7.42 -10.87 4.20
C VAL A 95 7.00 -10.43 5.58
N THR A 96 7.44 -9.24 5.95
CA THR A 96 7.02 -8.53 7.15
C THR A 96 6.13 -7.36 6.74
N GLY A 97 4.99 -7.20 7.40
CA GLY A 97 4.04 -6.13 7.13
C GLY A 97 3.27 -5.70 8.36
N ARG A 98 2.51 -4.62 8.24
CA ARG A 98 1.54 -4.17 9.23
C ARG A 98 0.17 -4.65 8.79
N PRO A 99 -0.54 -5.47 9.61
CA PRO A 99 -1.74 -6.15 9.17
C PRO A 99 -2.93 -5.22 8.98
N PHE A 100 -3.90 -5.65 8.18
CA PHE A 100 -5.23 -5.04 8.14
C PHE A 100 -5.94 -5.22 9.48
N MET A 101 -6.69 -4.19 9.91
CA MET A 101 -7.46 -4.22 11.16
C MET A 101 -8.65 -5.18 11.09
N ASN A 102 -9.19 -5.42 9.91
CA ASN A 102 -10.34 -6.30 9.68
C ASN A 102 -9.98 -7.81 9.73
N GLY A 103 -8.69 -8.14 9.84
CA GLY A 103 -8.20 -9.52 9.89
C GLY A 103 -8.01 -10.21 8.55
N ASP A 104 -8.25 -9.53 7.43
CA ASP A 104 -7.96 -10.07 6.11
C ASP A 104 -6.45 -10.36 5.94
N PRO A 105 -6.08 -11.43 5.21
CA PRO A 105 -4.68 -11.75 4.95
C PRO A 105 -3.98 -10.65 4.17
N GLY A 106 -3.04 -9.92 4.80
CA GLY A 106 -2.30 -8.84 4.15
C GLY A 106 -2.07 -7.62 5.02
N GLY A 107 -1.72 -6.53 4.38
CA GLY A 107 -1.45 -5.25 5.03
C GLY A 107 -0.48 -4.37 4.25
N ILE A 108 0.12 -3.41 4.96
CA ILE A 108 1.17 -2.55 4.39
C ILE A 108 2.52 -3.26 4.50
N PHE A 109 3.23 -3.36 3.39
CA PHE A 109 4.55 -3.94 3.29
C PHE A 109 5.59 -3.15 4.12
N VAL A 110 6.45 -3.87 4.84
CA VAL A 110 7.59 -3.30 5.57
C VAL A 110 8.91 -3.78 4.98
N SER A 111 9.08 -5.08 4.84
CA SER A 111 10.29 -5.68 4.26
C SER A 111 10.04 -7.09 3.74
N ALA A 112 10.91 -7.54 2.85
CA ALA A 112 10.97 -8.92 2.44
C ALA A 112 12.41 -9.45 2.50
N THR A 113 12.56 -10.69 2.98
CA THR A 113 13.79 -11.47 2.82
C THR A 113 13.57 -12.40 1.63
N LEU A 114 14.45 -12.29 0.64
CA LEU A 114 14.42 -13.10 -0.57
C LEU A 114 15.12 -14.45 -0.33
N GLU A 115 14.98 -15.36 -1.27
CA GLU A 115 15.55 -16.72 -1.15
C GLU A 115 17.10 -16.74 -1.02
N ASP A 116 17.77 -15.74 -1.59
CA ASP A 116 19.23 -15.52 -1.46
C ASP A 116 19.65 -14.86 -0.12
N GLY A 117 18.70 -14.62 0.77
CA GLY A 117 18.92 -13.96 2.06
C GLY A 117 18.95 -12.43 2.00
N LYS A 118 18.83 -11.83 0.81
CA LYS A 118 18.78 -10.38 0.67
C LYS A 118 17.51 -9.80 1.29
N VAL A 119 17.66 -8.74 2.08
CA VAL A 119 16.54 -8.01 2.67
C VAL A 119 16.27 -6.72 1.90
N LEU A 120 15.02 -6.54 1.47
CA LEU A 120 14.57 -5.34 0.78
C LEU A 120 13.44 -4.67 1.59
N GLY A 121 13.61 -3.39 1.91
CA GLY A 121 12.64 -2.59 2.66
C GLY A 121 11.62 -1.88 1.77
N ALA A 122 10.62 -1.24 2.42
CA ALA A 122 9.54 -0.53 1.74
C ALA A 122 10.00 0.72 0.96
N GLY A 123 11.19 1.25 1.23
CA GLY A 123 11.58 2.58 0.77
C GLY A 123 10.90 3.69 1.58
N ALA A 124 11.68 4.67 2.03
CA ALA A 124 11.13 5.80 2.77
C ALA A 124 10.42 6.78 1.83
N GLN A 125 9.18 7.12 2.14
CA GLN A 125 8.53 8.29 1.55
C GLN A 125 9.00 9.56 2.30
N PRO A 126 9.12 10.71 1.63
CA PRO A 126 9.55 11.96 2.27
C PRO A 126 8.69 12.37 3.47
N SER A 127 7.39 12.04 3.45
CA SER A 127 6.45 12.32 4.54
C SER A 127 6.57 11.40 5.76
N GLN A 128 7.40 10.35 5.69
CA GLN A 128 7.63 9.40 6.78
C GLN A 128 8.99 9.61 7.48
N VAL A 129 9.78 10.53 6.97
CA VAL A 129 11.01 10.95 7.64
C VAL A 129 10.61 11.96 8.69
N ASN A 130 10.50 11.52 9.95
CA ASN A 130 10.38 12.47 11.06
C ASN A 130 11.61 13.39 11.01
N PRO A 131 11.44 14.72 10.98
CA PRO A 131 12.57 15.62 11.10
C PRO A 131 13.33 15.28 12.40
N PRO A 132 14.67 15.39 12.42
CA PRO A 132 15.43 15.16 13.64
C PRO A 132 14.84 16.05 14.73
N ALA A 133 14.64 15.45 15.91
CA ALA A 133 14.13 16.18 17.07
C ALA A 133 14.97 17.44 17.27
N GLN A 134 14.34 18.61 17.21
CA GLN A 134 15.04 19.86 17.50
C GLN A 134 15.52 19.80 18.95
N PRO A 135 16.78 20.16 19.22
CA PRO A 135 17.26 20.24 20.60
C PRO A 135 16.41 21.24 21.35
N ALA A 136 15.92 20.82 22.52
CA ALA A 136 15.16 21.68 23.41
C ALA A 136 16.01 22.90 23.75
N THR A 137 15.60 24.06 23.30
CA THR A 137 16.15 25.34 23.74
C THR A 137 15.79 25.53 25.22
N LYS A 138 16.83 25.57 26.05
CA LYS A 138 16.71 25.97 27.45
C LYS A 138 16.46 27.48 27.55
#